data_655702ecd8df6c7370e523d51ab87a02
#
_entry.id   655702ecd8df6c7370e523d51ab87a02
#
_cell.length_a   1.000
_cell.length_b   1.000
_cell.length_c   1.000
_cell.angle_alpha   90.00
_cell.angle_beta   90.00
_cell.angle_gamma   90.00
#
_symmetry.space_group_name_H-M   'P 1'
#
loop_
_entity.id
_entity.type
_entity.pdbx_description
1 polymer ?
#
loop_
_entity_poly.entity_id
_entity_poly.type
_entity_poly.pdbx_seq_one_letter_code
_entity_poly.pdbx_strand_id
1 'polypeptide(L)'
;MTGKQIEFETRDGKAKAGLFRPSTKASAGVILYMDAFGPRPALDEMAERLAGHGYAVLVPDLFYRNAPYGPFDAKTAFTAEETKTKLMALVTGTTQEMTIRDNAAFLDALAAEGVDGPIGVVGYCMGGARALNAAATHPDRIVAAASFHGGNLASDAPDSPHRKAASIEARVYVGVAGVDRSFPPEQSARLAEALRVAEVDHVIENYVGVGHGWCVKDHSVYDEAGAERHWKRLTTFFKETLG
;
A
#
# COMPACT_ATOMS: atom_id res chain seq x y z
N MET A 1 22.16 -2.63 1.67
CA MET A 1 21.04 -1.77 1.26
C MET A 1 20.85 -0.74 2.35
N THR A 2 20.74 0.53 2.03
CA THR A 2 20.62 1.58 3.04
C THR A 2 19.32 2.33 2.76
N GLY A 3 18.39 2.22 3.71
CA GLY A 3 17.27 3.12 3.75
C GLY A 3 17.73 4.52 4.17
N LYS A 4 17.24 5.58 3.54
CA LYS A 4 17.41 6.97 3.98
C LYS A 4 16.04 7.61 4.17
N GLN A 5 15.94 8.50 5.13
CA GLN A 5 14.79 9.39 5.23
C GLN A 5 14.95 10.54 4.23
N ILE A 6 13.89 10.84 3.50
CA ILE A 6 13.79 12.00 2.62
C ILE A 6 12.60 12.85 3.01
N GLU A 7 12.68 14.14 2.69
CA GLU A 7 11.58 15.09 2.85
C GLU A 7 11.28 15.73 1.49
N PHE A 8 10.01 15.98 1.21
CA PHE A 8 9.57 16.64 0.00
C PHE A 8 8.30 17.45 0.25
N GLU A 9 8.09 18.45 -0.59
CA GLU A 9 6.90 19.30 -0.50
C GLU A 9 5.68 18.58 -1.06
N THR A 10 4.57 18.73 -0.36
CA THR A 10 3.24 18.39 -0.84
C THR A 10 2.37 19.64 -0.84
N ARG A 11 1.15 19.55 -1.36
CA ARG A 11 0.21 20.67 -1.29
C ARG A 11 -0.12 21.11 0.15
N ASP A 12 -0.06 20.17 1.11
CA ASP A 12 -0.50 20.40 2.48
C ASP A 12 0.68 20.50 3.48
N GLY A 13 1.93 20.62 2.97
CA GLY A 13 3.14 20.78 3.76
C GLY A 13 4.22 19.76 3.45
N LYS A 14 5.25 19.71 4.30
CA LYS A 14 6.37 18.76 4.14
C LYS A 14 6.00 17.36 4.58
N ALA A 15 6.12 16.42 3.67
CA ALA A 15 5.99 15.01 3.97
C ALA A 15 7.36 14.34 4.12
N LYS A 16 7.41 13.28 4.92
CA LYS A 16 8.58 12.41 5.09
C LYS A 16 8.33 11.06 4.45
N ALA A 17 9.38 10.42 3.97
CA ALA A 17 9.33 9.06 3.50
C ALA A 17 10.64 8.33 3.75
N GLY A 18 10.56 7.02 3.99
CA GLY A 18 11.69 6.11 3.84
C GLY A 18 11.95 5.87 2.35
N LEU A 19 13.19 6.00 1.91
CA LEU A 19 13.62 5.62 0.56
C LEU A 19 14.65 4.51 0.65
N PHE A 20 14.36 3.38 0.01
CA PHE A 20 15.18 2.19 -0.01
C PHE A 20 15.61 1.89 -1.44
N ARG A 21 16.92 1.67 -1.64
CA ARG A 21 17.48 1.50 -3.00
C ARG A 21 18.23 0.19 -3.13
N PRO A 22 18.16 -0.44 -4.30
CA PRO A 22 19.03 -1.58 -4.60
C PRO A 22 20.50 -1.12 -4.64
N SER A 23 21.42 -2.07 -4.56
CA SER A 23 22.86 -1.81 -4.68
C SER A 23 23.29 -1.43 -6.11
N THR A 24 22.45 -1.68 -7.09
CA THR A 24 22.61 -1.32 -8.50
C THR A 24 21.66 -0.20 -8.89
N LYS A 25 21.68 0.25 -10.16
CA LYS A 25 20.66 1.17 -10.67
C LYS A 25 19.28 0.49 -10.56
N ALA A 26 18.30 1.19 -10.01
CA ALA A 26 16.93 0.67 -9.94
C ALA A 26 16.35 0.50 -11.35
N SER A 27 15.69 -0.63 -11.60
CA SER A 27 14.98 -0.90 -12.85
C SER A 27 13.62 -0.20 -12.89
N ALA A 28 12.97 -0.06 -11.73
CA ALA A 28 11.65 0.51 -11.56
C ALA A 28 11.49 1.12 -10.16
N GLY A 29 10.41 1.88 -9.95
CA GLY A 29 10.02 2.40 -8.65
C GLY A 29 8.84 1.64 -8.05
N VAL A 30 8.78 1.61 -6.71
CA VAL A 30 7.63 1.09 -5.97
C VAL A 30 7.25 2.08 -4.87
N ILE A 31 5.96 2.42 -4.77
CA ILE A 31 5.43 3.11 -3.59
C ILE A 31 4.77 2.07 -2.69
N LEU A 32 5.24 1.95 -1.45
CA LEU A 32 4.68 1.08 -0.44
C LEU A 32 3.80 1.92 0.50
N TYR A 33 2.49 1.80 0.36
CA TYR A 33 1.53 2.47 1.24
C TYR A 33 1.38 1.70 2.54
N MET A 34 1.65 2.42 3.64
CA MET A 34 1.62 1.91 5.00
C MET A 34 0.24 1.42 5.44
N ASP A 35 0.23 0.57 6.46
CA ASP A 35 -0.96 0.24 7.22
C ASP A 35 -1.30 1.33 8.27
N ALA A 36 -2.27 1.06 9.13
CA ALA A 36 -2.77 2.00 10.13
C ALA A 36 -1.75 2.44 11.19
N PHE A 37 -0.64 1.72 11.36
CA PHE A 37 0.33 2.01 12.44
C PHE A 37 1.44 2.98 12.03
N GLY A 38 1.45 3.44 10.79
CA GLY A 38 2.44 4.37 10.27
C GLY A 38 3.77 3.70 9.87
N PRO A 39 4.73 4.51 9.34
CA PRO A 39 6.08 4.05 9.03
C PRO A 39 6.77 3.51 10.28
N ARG A 40 7.42 2.36 10.15
CA ARG A 40 8.10 1.66 11.25
C ARG A 40 9.00 0.54 10.73
N PRO A 41 9.90 -0.02 11.58
CA PRO A 41 10.90 -1.00 11.13
C PRO A 41 10.33 -2.19 10.35
N ALA A 42 9.13 -2.68 10.66
CA ALA A 42 8.52 -3.79 9.91
C ALA A 42 8.25 -3.41 8.44
N LEU A 43 7.81 -2.18 8.16
CA LEU A 43 7.63 -1.71 6.78
C LEU A 43 8.96 -1.39 6.10
N ASP A 44 9.95 -0.93 6.86
CA ASP A 44 11.31 -0.71 6.36
C ASP A 44 11.94 -2.05 5.90
N GLU A 45 11.82 -3.13 6.70
CA GLU A 45 12.23 -4.48 6.31
C GLU A 45 11.53 -4.96 5.01
N MET A 46 10.25 -4.65 4.86
CA MET A 46 9.49 -4.98 3.65
C MET A 46 10.00 -4.18 2.43
N ALA A 47 10.28 -2.91 2.60
CA ALA A 47 10.85 -2.07 1.55
C ALA A 47 12.28 -2.50 1.18
N GLU A 48 13.10 -2.87 2.14
CA GLU A 48 14.43 -3.45 1.90
C GLU A 48 14.37 -4.75 1.11
N ARG A 49 13.39 -5.63 1.42
CA ARG A 49 13.18 -6.86 0.66
C ARG A 49 12.83 -6.57 -0.81
N LEU A 50 11.94 -5.60 -1.08
CA LEU A 50 11.63 -5.16 -2.44
C LEU A 50 12.84 -4.51 -3.13
N ALA A 51 13.62 -3.70 -2.41
CA ALA A 51 14.86 -3.13 -2.94
C ALA A 51 15.88 -4.22 -3.32
N GLY A 52 15.90 -5.33 -2.58
CA GLY A 52 16.69 -6.53 -2.93
C GLY A 52 16.28 -7.17 -4.26
N HIS A 53 15.07 -6.93 -4.74
CA HIS A 53 14.58 -7.36 -6.06
C HIS A 53 14.86 -6.33 -7.19
N GLY A 54 15.58 -5.24 -6.91
CA GLY A 54 15.99 -4.28 -7.91
C GLY A 54 15.16 -3.01 -8.00
N TYR A 55 14.19 -2.81 -7.12
CA TYR A 55 13.29 -1.65 -7.13
C TYR A 55 13.79 -0.53 -6.19
N ALA A 56 13.57 0.73 -6.57
CA ALA A 56 13.65 1.85 -5.63
C ALA A 56 12.29 1.97 -4.91
N VAL A 57 12.28 1.87 -3.59
CA VAL A 57 11.04 1.80 -2.81
C VAL A 57 10.86 3.04 -1.96
N LEU A 58 9.75 3.73 -2.13
CA LEU A 58 9.33 4.86 -1.31
C LEU A 58 8.26 4.41 -0.32
N VAL A 59 8.46 4.68 0.97
CA VAL A 59 7.48 4.43 2.04
C VAL A 59 7.03 5.76 2.61
N PRO A 60 5.98 6.42 2.05
CA PRO A 60 5.55 7.73 2.51
C PRO A 60 4.84 7.65 3.87
N ASP A 61 5.10 8.63 4.72
CA ASP A 61 4.33 8.87 5.93
C ASP A 61 3.00 9.55 5.56
N LEU A 62 1.91 8.80 5.56
CA LEU A 62 0.59 9.34 5.23
C LEU A 62 0.00 10.20 6.35
N PHE A 63 0.55 10.09 7.57
CA PHE A 63 0.09 10.85 8.73
C PHE A 63 0.86 12.15 8.96
N TYR A 64 1.76 12.56 8.06
CA TYR A 64 2.64 13.71 8.21
C TYR A 64 1.94 15.00 8.62
N ARG A 65 0.65 15.18 8.23
CA ARG A 65 -0.16 16.33 8.61
C ARG A 65 -0.45 16.41 10.11
N ASN A 66 -0.31 15.30 10.80
CA ASN A 66 -0.62 15.15 12.23
C ASN A 66 0.64 14.93 13.07
N ALA A 67 1.84 15.12 12.50
CA ALA A 67 3.08 14.94 13.23
C ALA A 67 3.26 16.01 14.31
N PRO A 68 3.83 15.67 15.52
CA PRO A 68 4.30 14.35 15.89
C PRO A 68 3.16 13.43 16.36
N TYR A 69 3.23 12.15 16.01
CA TYR A 69 2.31 11.09 16.44
C TYR A 69 3.08 9.80 16.72
N GLY A 70 2.45 8.84 17.41
CA GLY A 70 3.03 7.53 17.69
C GLY A 70 4.33 7.59 18.54
N PRO A 71 5.20 6.56 18.49
CA PRO A 71 5.01 5.32 17.74
C PRO A 71 3.87 4.44 18.26
N PHE A 72 3.32 3.59 17.37
CA PHE A 72 2.29 2.61 17.73
C PHE A 72 2.88 1.20 17.65
N ASP A 73 2.66 0.39 18.69
CA ASP A 73 2.98 -1.03 18.67
C ASP A 73 1.80 -1.79 18.03
N ALA A 74 2.02 -2.40 16.87
CA ALA A 74 1.00 -3.11 16.11
C ALA A 74 0.36 -4.29 16.88
N LYS A 75 1.04 -4.87 17.87
CA LYS A 75 0.49 -5.95 18.69
C LYS A 75 -0.50 -5.47 19.74
N THR A 76 -0.30 -4.27 20.26
CA THR A 76 -1.03 -3.77 21.43
C THR A 76 -1.88 -2.52 21.18
N ALA A 77 -1.70 -1.83 20.05
CA ALA A 77 -2.36 -0.54 19.77
C ALA A 77 -3.88 -0.61 19.80
N PHE A 78 -4.50 -1.75 19.51
CA PHE A 78 -5.94 -1.94 19.61
C PHE A 78 -6.44 -2.48 20.94
N THR A 79 -5.54 -2.81 21.88
CA THR A 79 -5.93 -3.36 23.21
C THR A 79 -6.14 -2.27 24.25
N ALA A 80 -5.44 -1.14 24.15
CA ALA A 80 -5.59 0.01 25.02
C ALA A 80 -6.51 1.06 24.37
N GLU A 81 -7.63 1.40 25.00
CA GLU A 81 -8.67 2.25 24.40
C GLU A 81 -8.15 3.65 24.01
N GLU A 82 -7.26 4.24 24.83
CA GLU A 82 -6.66 5.54 24.52
C GLU A 82 -5.80 5.47 23.24
N THR A 83 -4.95 4.45 23.12
CA THR A 83 -4.09 4.25 21.94
C THR A 83 -4.91 3.98 20.69
N LYS A 84 -5.92 3.13 20.82
CA LYS A 84 -6.88 2.81 19.75
C LYS A 84 -7.60 4.07 19.27
N THR A 85 -8.07 4.92 20.21
CA THR A 85 -8.76 6.17 19.87
C THR A 85 -7.85 7.11 19.09
N LYS A 86 -6.60 7.31 19.53
CA LYS A 86 -5.60 8.13 18.82
C LYS A 86 -5.30 7.58 17.43
N LEU A 87 -5.08 6.27 17.34
CA LEU A 87 -4.81 5.60 16.07
C LEU A 87 -5.98 5.74 15.10
N MET A 88 -7.21 5.48 15.56
CA MET A 88 -8.40 5.61 14.73
C MET A 88 -8.66 7.05 14.29
N ALA A 89 -8.34 8.04 15.11
CA ALA A 89 -8.41 9.45 14.72
C ALA A 89 -7.45 9.78 13.56
N LEU A 90 -6.22 9.24 13.58
CA LEU A 90 -5.28 9.37 12.47
C LEU A 90 -5.79 8.69 11.20
N VAL A 91 -6.26 7.44 11.32
CA VAL A 91 -6.76 6.66 10.16
C VAL A 91 -7.95 7.34 9.51
N THR A 92 -8.94 7.77 10.30
CA THR A 92 -10.15 8.44 9.79
C THR A 92 -9.88 9.87 9.31
N GLY A 93 -8.96 10.58 9.98
CA GLY A 93 -8.53 11.94 9.60
C GLY A 93 -7.66 11.99 8.34
N THR A 94 -7.04 10.87 7.94
CA THR A 94 -6.25 10.76 6.71
C THR A 94 -7.12 10.17 5.60
N THR A 95 -7.82 11.02 4.84
CA THR A 95 -8.80 10.60 3.83
C THR A 95 -8.14 10.05 2.56
N GLN A 96 -8.90 9.31 1.74
CA GLN A 96 -8.44 8.86 0.41
C GLN A 96 -8.06 10.05 -0.46
N GLU A 97 -8.85 11.12 -0.43
CA GLU A 97 -8.63 12.33 -1.21
C GLU A 97 -7.28 13.01 -0.86
N MET A 98 -6.91 13.05 0.43
CA MET A 98 -5.61 13.56 0.85
C MET A 98 -4.46 12.79 0.20
N THR A 99 -4.51 11.45 0.24
CA THR A 99 -3.48 10.61 -0.40
C THR A 99 -3.49 10.75 -1.93
N ILE A 100 -4.66 10.85 -2.56
CA ILE A 100 -4.77 11.09 -4.00
C ILE A 100 -4.06 12.40 -4.40
N ARG A 101 -4.23 13.46 -3.61
CA ARG A 101 -3.51 14.73 -3.85
C ARG A 101 -2.00 14.62 -3.64
N ASP A 102 -1.56 13.76 -2.72
CA ASP A 102 -0.14 13.58 -2.41
C ASP A 102 0.58 12.68 -3.42
N ASN A 103 -0.13 11.83 -4.15
CA ASN A 103 0.47 10.83 -5.05
C ASN A 103 1.38 11.44 -6.10
N ALA A 104 1.05 12.62 -6.64
CA ALA A 104 1.92 13.33 -7.56
C ALA A 104 3.28 13.63 -6.92
N ALA A 105 3.29 14.14 -5.68
CA ALA A 105 4.52 14.43 -4.95
C ALA A 105 5.33 13.14 -4.64
N PHE A 106 4.68 12.01 -4.37
CA PHE A 106 5.36 10.73 -4.19
C PHE A 106 6.04 10.23 -5.48
N LEU A 107 5.35 10.36 -6.61
CA LEU A 107 5.90 10.02 -7.92
C LEU A 107 7.06 10.95 -8.30
N ASP A 108 6.94 12.24 -8.04
CA ASP A 108 7.98 13.23 -8.30
C ASP A 108 9.20 13.03 -7.37
N ALA A 109 9.00 12.61 -6.12
CA ALA A 109 10.08 12.25 -5.22
C ALA A 109 10.89 11.04 -5.74
N LEU A 110 10.24 10.02 -6.30
CA LEU A 110 10.94 8.91 -6.95
C LEU A 110 11.69 9.38 -8.20
N ALA A 111 11.09 10.22 -9.03
CA ALA A 111 11.74 10.77 -10.22
C ALA A 111 12.97 11.63 -9.87
N ALA A 112 12.87 12.47 -8.83
CA ALA A 112 14.00 13.28 -8.32
C ALA A 112 15.16 12.40 -7.81
N GLU A 113 14.86 11.19 -7.37
CA GLU A 113 15.87 10.19 -6.98
C GLU A 113 16.39 9.35 -8.16
N GLY A 114 16.07 9.74 -9.40
CA GLY A 114 16.58 9.12 -10.62
C GLY A 114 15.88 7.81 -11.01
N VAL A 115 14.61 7.65 -10.62
CA VAL A 115 13.78 6.52 -11.05
C VAL A 115 13.03 6.90 -12.33
N ASP A 116 13.55 6.45 -13.47
CA ASP A 116 13.02 6.75 -14.82
C ASP A 116 12.15 5.61 -15.38
N GLY A 117 12.11 4.47 -14.69
CA GLY A 117 11.39 3.26 -15.10
C GLY A 117 9.91 3.26 -14.71
N PRO A 118 9.20 2.16 -14.99
CA PRO A 118 7.81 2.00 -14.61
C PRO A 118 7.62 2.05 -13.08
N ILE A 119 6.43 2.44 -12.63
CA ILE A 119 6.10 2.53 -11.21
C ILE A 119 5.05 1.48 -10.85
N GLY A 120 5.35 0.70 -9.81
CA GLY A 120 4.39 -0.14 -9.13
C GLY A 120 3.95 0.48 -7.81
N VAL A 121 2.78 0.08 -7.35
CA VAL A 121 2.31 0.45 -6.01
C VAL A 121 1.87 -0.79 -5.24
N VAL A 122 2.15 -0.84 -3.95
CA VAL A 122 1.63 -1.87 -3.06
C VAL A 122 1.14 -1.23 -1.77
N GLY A 123 0.02 -1.71 -1.25
CA GLY A 123 -0.53 -1.19 0.00
C GLY A 123 -1.04 -2.29 0.92
N TYR A 124 -0.93 -2.02 2.22
CA TYR A 124 -1.29 -2.95 3.29
C TYR A 124 -2.38 -2.32 4.15
N CYS A 125 -3.41 -3.07 4.53
CA CYS A 125 -4.53 -2.56 5.35
C CYS A 125 -5.18 -1.31 4.71
N MET A 126 -5.17 -0.15 5.39
CA MET A 126 -5.64 1.11 4.83
C MET A 126 -4.90 1.50 3.54
N GLY A 127 -3.62 1.12 3.43
CA GLY A 127 -2.78 1.37 2.25
C GLY A 127 -3.26 0.63 1.01
N GLY A 128 -3.97 -0.49 1.14
CA GLY A 128 -4.49 -1.24 0.01
C GLY A 128 -5.45 -0.43 -0.86
N ALA A 129 -6.37 0.31 -0.24
CA ALA A 129 -7.26 1.22 -0.98
C ALA A 129 -6.50 2.41 -1.57
N ARG A 130 -5.42 2.88 -0.90
CA ARG A 130 -4.54 3.94 -1.42
C ARG A 130 -3.84 3.53 -2.70
N ALA A 131 -3.31 2.29 -2.74
CA ALA A 131 -2.63 1.75 -3.91
C ALA A 131 -3.57 1.67 -5.13
N LEU A 132 -4.79 1.16 -4.96
CA LEU A 132 -5.76 1.09 -6.06
C LEU A 132 -6.22 2.49 -6.53
N ASN A 133 -6.45 3.42 -5.59
CA ASN A 133 -6.80 4.79 -5.94
C ASN A 133 -5.63 5.53 -6.62
N ALA A 134 -4.38 5.26 -6.25
CA ALA A 134 -3.20 5.81 -6.93
C ALA A 134 -3.15 5.35 -8.40
N ALA A 135 -3.34 4.05 -8.65
CA ALA A 135 -3.40 3.52 -10.02
C ALA A 135 -4.53 4.14 -10.85
N ALA A 136 -5.70 4.35 -10.25
CA ALA A 136 -6.82 4.98 -10.93
C ALA A 136 -6.63 6.48 -11.23
N THR A 137 -5.78 7.18 -10.46
CA THR A 137 -5.57 8.64 -10.62
C THR A 137 -4.30 9.00 -11.36
N HIS A 138 -3.38 8.04 -11.54
CA HIS A 138 -2.13 8.20 -12.29
C HIS A 138 -1.91 7.01 -13.25
N PRO A 139 -2.87 6.74 -14.16
CA PRO A 139 -2.77 5.56 -15.05
C PRO A 139 -1.57 5.63 -16.00
N ASP A 140 -1.14 6.84 -16.37
CA ASP A 140 0.02 7.10 -17.21
C ASP A 140 1.38 6.81 -16.54
N ARG A 141 1.42 6.70 -15.22
CA ARG A 141 2.65 6.53 -14.42
C ARG A 141 2.71 5.18 -13.72
N ILE A 142 1.56 4.64 -13.29
CA ILE A 142 1.48 3.43 -12.46
C ILE A 142 0.99 2.28 -13.32
N VAL A 143 1.85 1.27 -13.51
CA VAL A 143 1.58 0.12 -14.38
C VAL A 143 1.20 -1.15 -13.58
N ALA A 144 1.39 -1.15 -12.26
CA ALA A 144 1.09 -2.27 -11.38
C ALA A 144 0.55 -1.80 -10.04
N ALA A 145 -0.54 -2.38 -9.56
CA ALA A 145 -1.11 -2.06 -8.25
C ALA A 145 -1.44 -3.33 -7.46
N ALA A 146 -0.85 -3.47 -6.27
CA ALA A 146 -1.10 -4.58 -5.37
C ALA A 146 -1.75 -4.10 -4.06
N SER A 147 -2.71 -4.86 -3.55
CA SER A 147 -3.36 -4.62 -2.26
C SER A 147 -3.36 -5.91 -1.44
N PHE A 148 -2.80 -5.89 -0.24
CA PHE A 148 -2.84 -7.01 0.69
C PHE A 148 -3.64 -6.65 1.93
N HIS A 149 -4.57 -7.52 2.32
CA HIS A 149 -5.57 -7.26 3.37
C HIS A 149 -6.12 -5.82 3.34
N GLY A 150 -6.32 -5.29 2.15
CA GLY A 150 -6.87 -3.96 1.97
C GLY A 150 -8.30 -3.88 2.47
N GLY A 151 -8.59 -2.90 3.33
CA GLY A 151 -9.95 -2.66 3.80
C GLY A 151 -10.76 -1.75 2.87
N ASN A 152 -12.08 -1.97 2.85
CA ASN A 152 -13.04 -1.08 2.17
C ASN A 152 -12.77 -0.86 0.67
N LEU A 153 -12.24 -1.86 -0.04
CA LEU A 153 -11.92 -1.74 -1.46
C LEU A 153 -13.16 -1.59 -2.36
N ALA A 154 -14.32 -2.06 -1.88
CA ALA A 154 -15.60 -1.93 -2.58
C ALA A 154 -16.76 -1.60 -1.62
N SER A 155 -16.54 -0.62 -0.74
CA SER A 155 -17.54 -0.10 0.20
C SER A 155 -18.51 0.87 -0.50
N ASP A 156 -19.53 1.33 0.24
CA ASP A 156 -20.48 2.32 -0.27
C ASP A 156 -19.93 3.76 -0.26
N ALA A 157 -18.74 3.98 0.30
CA ALA A 157 -18.10 5.30 0.31
C ALA A 157 -17.87 5.83 -1.12
N PRO A 158 -18.03 7.14 -1.35
CA PRO A 158 -17.90 7.73 -2.69
C PRO A 158 -16.47 7.63 -3.25
N ASP A 159 -15.47 7.55 -2.39
CA ASP A 159 -14.04 7.43 -2.72
C ASP A 159 -13.52 5.98 -2.75
N SER A 160 -14.44 5.00 -2.65
CA SER A 160 -14.11 3.58 -2.69
C SER A 160 -13.45 3.18 -4.03
N PRO A 161 -12.33 2.45 -4.03
CA PRO A 161 -11.54 2.15 -5.22
C PRO A 161 -12.33 1.53 -6.39
N HIS A 162 -13.26 0.61 -6.12
CA HIS A 162 -14.04 -0.05 -7.17
C HIS A 162 -14.82 0.93 -8.06
N ARG A 163 -15.19 2.12 -7.53
CA ARG A 163 -15.91 3.15 -8.28
C ARG A 163 -15.06 3.83 -9.34
N LYS A 164 -13.74 3.65 -9.25
CA LYS A 164 -12.76 4.21 -10.19
C LYS A 164 -12.12 3.14 -11.07
N ALA A 165 -12.65 1.92 -11.07
CA ALA A 165 -12.09 0.81 -11.84
C ALA A 165 -11.88 1.15 -13.33
N ALA A 166 -12.82 1.88 -13.95
CA ALA A 166 -12.72 2.30 -15.35
C ALA A 166 -11.55 3.25 -15.67
N SER A 167 -10.88 3.80 -14.65
CA SER A 167 -9.70 4.65 -14.81
C SER A 167 -8.39 3.90 -14.50
N ILE A 168 -8.43 2.61 -14.20
CA ILE A 168 -7.24 1.80 -13.89
C ILE A 168 -6.73 1.17 -15.20
N GLU A 169 -5.53 1.56 -15.61
CA GLU A 169 -4.81 0.92 -16.73
C GLU A 169 -3.74 -0.07 -16.22
N ALA A 170 -3.41 0.02 -14.93
CA ALA A 170 -2.46 -0.86 -14.27
C ALA A 170 -3.02 -2.29 -14.15
N ARG A 171 -2.13 -3.30 -14.24
CA ARG A 171 -2.46 -4.64 -13.76
C ARG A 171 -2.67 -4.63 -12.26
N VAL A 172 -3.69 -5.35 -11.76
CA VAL A 172 -4.10 -5.33 -10.35
C VAL A 172 -3.92 -6.70 -9.69
N TYR A 173 -3.37 -6.73 -8.49
CA TYR A 173 -3.34 -7.91 -7.63
C TYR A 173 -3.96 -7.60 -6.27
N VAL A 174 -4.90 -8.42 -5.83
CA VAL A 174 -5.54 -8.28 -4.51
C VAL A 174 -5.39 -9.57 -3.71
N GLY A 175 -4.61 -9.53 -2.63
CA GLY A 175 -4.50 -10.60 -1.64
C GLY A 175 -5.51 -10.39 -0.51
N VAL A 176 -6.52 -11.23 -0.44
CA VAL A 176 -7.63 -11.13 0.53
C VAL A 176 -7.34 -12.04 1.73
N ALA A 177 -7.46 -11.52 2.95
CA ALA A 177 -7.42 -12.37 4.15
C ALA A 177 -8.69 -13.24 4.21
N GLY A 178 -8.51 -14.51 4.57
CA GLY A 178 -9.61 -15.46 4.66
C GLY A 178 -10.66 -15.10 5.72
N VAL A 179 -10.23 -14.33 6.75
CA VAL A 179 -11.11 -13.76 7.78
C VAL A 179 -10.85 -12.27 7.89
N ASP A 180 -11.68 -11.45 7.25
CA ASP A 180 -11.51 -10.00 7.24
C ASP A 180 -12.86 -9.26 7.27
N ARG A 181 -13.11 -8.55 8.36
CA ARG A 181 -14.33 -7.74 8.50
C ARG A 181 -14.27 -6.43 7.70
N SER A 182 -13.09 -5.97 7.36
CA SER A 182 -12.90 -4.73 6.60
C SER A 182 -13.04 -4.93 5.08
N PHE A 183 -12.99 -6.18 4.63
CA PHE A 183 -13.22 -6.56 3.24
C PHE A 183 -13.98 -7.90 3.16
N PRO A 184 -15.28 -7.89 3.51
CA PRO A 184 -16.10 -9.10 3.52
C PRO A 184 -16.38 -9.61 2.10
N PRO A 185 -16.90 -10.85 1.96
CA PRO A 185 -17.15 -11.51 0.65
C PRO A 185 -17.97 -10.66 -0.33
N GLU A 186 -18.93 -9.90 0.15
CA GLU A 186 -19.77 -9.03 -0.69
C GLU A 186 -18.97 -7.90 -1.34
N GLN A 187 -18.01 -7.32 -0.61
CA GLN A 187 -17.10 -6.33 -1.19
C GLN A 187 -16.12 -6.98 -2.18
N SER A 188 -15.64 -8.18 -1.90
CA SER A 188 -14.77 -8.93 -2.81
C SER A 188 -15.47 -9.22 -4.14
N ALA A 189 -16.73 -9.68 -4.09
CA ALA A 189 -17.53 -9.90 -5.28
C ALA A 189 -17.77 -8.60 -6.08
N ARG A 190 -18.11 -7.50 -5.39
CA ARG A 190 -18.32 -6.19 -5.99
C ARG A 190 -17.06 -5.64 -6.66
N LEU A 191 -15.89 -5.80 -6.04
CA LEU A 191 -14.61 -5.40 -6.62
C LEU A 191 -14.31 -6.22 -7.87
N ALA A 192 -14.46 -7.53 -7.82
CA ALA A 192 -14.24 -8.42 -8.96
C ALA A 192 -15.13 -8.06 -10.14
N GLU A 193 -16.41 -7.79 -9.89
CA GLU A 193 -17.34 -7.32 -10.94
C GLU A 193 -16.90 -5.99 -11.54
N ALA A 194 -16.56 -5.01 -10.70
CA ALA A 194 -16.13 -3.69 -11.17
C ALA A 194 -14.88 -3.76 -12.05
N LEU A 195 -13.87 -4.54 -11.65
CA LEU A 195 -12.63 -4.73 -12.42
C LEU A 195 -12.89 -5.47 -13.74
N ARG A 196 -13.79 -6.49 -13.75
CA ARG A 196 -14.17 -7.20 -14.97
C ARG A 196 -14.93 -6.32 -15.96
N VAL A 197 -15.89 -5.55 -15.48
CA VAL A 197 -16.66 -4.60 -16.33
C VAL A 197 -15.75 -3.53 -16.93
N ALA A 198 -14.76 -3.09 -16.18
CA ALA A 198 -13.75 -2.14 -16.62
C ALA A 198 -12.62 -2.75 -17.48
N GLU A 199 -12.66 -4.09 -17.75
CA GLU A 199 -11.63 -4.83 -18.51
C GLU A 199 -10.21 -4.71 -17.93
N VAL A 200 -10.08 -4.47 -16.62
CA VAL A 200 -8.79 -4.42 -15.93
C VAL A 200 -8.19 -5.82 -15.81
N ASP A 201 -6.93 -6.01 -16.23
CA ASP A 201 -6.20 -7.26 -15.97
C ASP A 201 -5.96 -7.39 -14.46
N HIS A 202 -6.54 -8.42 -13.84
CA HIS A 202 -6.49 -8.54 -12.39
C HIS A 202 -6.49 -9.97 -11.86
N VAL A 203 -5.93 -10.12 -10.66
CA VAL A 203 -5.99 -11.33 -9.84
C VAL A 203 -6.54 -10.97 -8.47
N ILE A 204 -7.56 -11.68 -8.00
CA ILE A 204 -8.01 -11.65 -6.60
C ILE A 204 -7.75 -13.03 -6.01
N GLU A 205 -6.83 -13.11 -5.04
CA GLU A 205 -6.43 -14.38 -4.41
C GLU A 205 -6.82 -14.39 -2.94
N ASN A 206 -7.55 -15.42 -2.52
CA ASN A 206 -7.93 -15.61 -1.13
C ASN A 206 -6.87 -16.40 -0.36
N TYR A 207 -6.41 -15.85 0.75
CA TYR A 207 -5.49 -16.46 1.71
C TYR A 207 -6.28 -17.08 2.85
N VAL A 208 -6.74 -18.31 2.61
CA VAL A 208 -7.58 -19.06 3.56
C VAL A 208 -6.83 -19.32 4.85
N GLY A 209 -7.49 -19.15 5.99
CA GLY A 209 -6.95 -19.45 7.32
C GLY A 209 -6.16 -18.32 7.98
N VAL A 210 -5.89 -17.22 7.27
CA VAL A 210 -5.18 -16.08 7.84
C VAL A 210 -6.11 -14.88 8.09
N GLY A 211 -5.79 -14.07 9.08
CA GLY A 211 -6.51 -12.86 9.46
C GLY A 211 -5.95 -11.59 8.83
N HIS A 212 -6.68 -10.48 8.98
CA HIS A 212 -6.25 -9.15 8.54
C HIS A 212 -4.90 -8.75 9.15
N GLY A 213 -3.87 -8.48 8.33
CA GLY A 213 -2.52 -8.16 8.79
C GLY A 213 -1.51 -9.30 8.73
N TRP A 214 -1.91 -10.49 8.27
CA TRP A 214 -1.10 -11.72 8.30
C TRP A 214 0.31 -11.61 7.76
N CYS A 215 0.57 -10.73 6.80
CA CYS A 215 1.86 -10.68 6.10
C CYS A 215 2.83 -9.62 6.64
N VAL A 216 2.46 -8.87 7.67
CA VAL A 216 3.31 -7.87 8.32
C VAL A 216 3.83 -8.41 9.65
N LYS A 217 5.15 -8.55 9.77
CA LYS A 217 5.83 -9.36 10.80
C LYS A 217 5.55 -8.95 12.25
N ASP A 218 5.28 -7.68 12.49
CA ASP A 218 5.02 -7.16 13.84
C ASP A 218 3.54 -7.18 14.24
N HIS A 219 2.63 -7.67 13.38
CA HIS A 219 1.24 -7.87 13.76
C HIS A 219 1.07 -9.11 14.63
N SER A 220 0.11 -9.08 15.55
CA SER A 220 -0.23 -10.23 16.41
C SER A 220 -0.79 -11.44 15.63
N VAL A 221 -1.26 -11.22 14.42
CA VAL A 221 -1.84 -12.22 13.52
C VAL A 221 -0.88 -12.65 12.41
N TYR A 222 0.41 -12.33 12.54
CA TYR A 222 1.42 -12.72 11.57
C TYR A 222 1.44 -14.24 11.36
N ASP A 223 1.39 -14.65 10.10
CA ASP A 223 1.50 -16.03 9.66
C ASP A 223 2.66 -16.15 8.67
N GLU A 224 3.71 -16.85 9.06
CA GLU A 224 4.94 -16.94 8.27
C GLU A 224 4.71 -17.59 6.91
N ALA A 225 3.93 -18.67 6.85
CA ALA A 225 3.65 -19.38 5.60
C ALA A 225 2.81 -18.51 4.63
N GLY A 226 1.81 -17.82 5.16
CA GLY A 226 1.01 -16.85 4.42
C GLY A 226 1.84 -15.65 3.95
N ALA A 227 2.76 -15.16 4.80
CA ALA A 227 3.65 -14.07 4.46
C ALA A 227 4.65 -14.45 3.36
N GLU A 228 5.23 -15.64 3.38
CA GLU A 228 6.13 -16.10 2.31
C GLU A 228 5.36 -16.38 1.00
N ARG A 229 4.12 -16.87 1.08
CA ARG A 229 3.24 -16.95 -0.09
C ARG A 229 2.94 -15.57 -0.67
N HIS A 230 2.62 -14.58 0.18
CA HIS A 230 2.45 -13.18 -0.20
C HIS A 230 3.69 -12.65 -0.94
N TRP A 231 4.90 -12.84 -0.38
CA TRP A 231 6.15 -12.41 -1.00
C TRP A 231 6.37 -13.02 -2.38
N LYS A 232 6.17 -14.33 -2.49
CA LYS A 232 6.27 -15.02 -3.77
C LYS A 232 5.31 -14.43 -4.82
N ARG A 233 4.07 -14.13 -4.42
CA ARG A 233 3.07 -13.54 -5.32
C ARG A 233 3.43 -12.12 -5.72
N LEU A 234 3.76 -11.27 -4.74
CA LEU A 234 4.10 -9.87 -4.99
C LEU A 234 5.34 -9.72 -5.88
N THR A 235 6.41 -10.47 -5.58
CA THR A 235 7.65 -10.38 -6.37
C THR A 235 7.49 -10.96 -7.78
N THR A 236 6.69 -12.02 -7.95
CA THR A 236 6.33 -12.52 -9.29
C THR A 236 5.51 -11.49 -10.05
N PHE A 237 4.49 -10.93 -9.43
CA PHE A 237 3.62 -9.90 -10.02
C PHE A 237 4.43 -8.67 -10.47
N PHE A 238 5.31 -8.15 -9.62
CA PHE A 238 6.16 -7.02 -9.98
C PHE A 238 7.20 -7.37 -11.04
N LYS A 239 7.76 -8.57 -11.03
CA LYS A 239 8.66 -9.01 -12.09
C LYS A 239 7.98 -9.09 -13.47
N GLU A 240 6.72 -9.51 -13.50
CA GLU A 240 5.93 -9.60 -14.75
C GLU A 240 5.51 -8.22 -15.27
N THR A 241 5.39 -7.22 -14.41
CA THR A 241 4.83 -5.91 -14.76
C THR A 241 5.86 -4.78 -14.79
N LEU A 242 6.91 -4.88 -13.99
CA LEU A 242 7.94 -3.84 -13.89
C LEU A 242 9.28 -4.24 -14.53
N GLY A 243 9.50 -5.53 -14.78
CA GLY A 243 10.74 -6.06 -15.35
C GLY A 243 11.74 -6.51 -14.31
#